data_d4fde8357215736ead81c64ecdf5b9b0
#
_entry.id   d4fde8357215736ead81c64ecdf5b9b0
#
_cell.length_a   1.000
_cell.length_b   1.000
_cell.length_c   1.000
_cell.angle_alpha   90.00
_cell.angle_beta   90.00
_cell.angle_gamma   90.00
#
_symmetry.space_group_name_H-M   'P 1'
#
loop_
_entity.id
_entity.type
_entity.pdbx_description
1 polymer ?
#
loop_
_entity_poly.entity_id
_entity_poly.type
_entity_poly.pdbx_seq_one_letter_code
_entity_poly.pdbx_strand_id
1 'polypeptide(L)'
;GESNIRTIANCYTRVRLTVKDPEKMKREELKKLEGVLGVIEEGSNVQLVLGPGTAAAVAQLMSDMTHIKSEEVDEAVLLKEENRAKNNVPCKNMLKKIANIFIPIIPAFIACGLVVAVYESSYVFFPGFQDTDFGKIMSALAYSVFTILPIIVGYNTSKEFGGSPIIGAVLASILNSSSLAGVQLFHVSITPGRGGVISVLIIAYVAVLLEKQLQKVIPD
;
A
#
# COMPACT_ATOMS: atom_id res chain seq x y z
N GLY A 1 -2.66 -3.58 -37.69
CA GLY A 1 -3.57 -4.70 -37.85
C GLY A 1 -3.29 -5.77 -36.80
N GLU A 2 -4.12 -6.79 -36.70
CA GLU A 2 -4.10 -7.87 -35.69
C GLU A 2 -2.73 -8.54 -35.54
N SER A 3 -2.04 -8.79 -36.65
CA SER A 3 -0.73 -9.44 -36.69
C SER A 3 0.37 -8.64 -35.94
N ASN A 4 0.17 -7.35 -35.70
CA ASN A 4 1.11 -6.49 -34.99
C ASN A 4 0.91 -6.47 -33.48
N ILE A 5 -0.21 -7.02 -32.96
CA ILE A 5 -0.46 -7.11 -31.54
C ILE A 5 0.24 -8.35 -30.99
N ARG A 6 0.95 -8.18 -29.88
CA ARG A 6 1.64 -9.25 -29.15
C ARG A 6 0.87 -9.67 -27.91
N THR A 7 0.43 -8.70 -27.12
CA THR A 7 -0.34 -8.94 -25.90
C THR A 7 -1.45 -7.91 -25.75
N ILE A 8 -2.53 -8.31 -25.11
CA ILE A 8 -3.65 -7.47 -24.72
C ILE A 8 -3.82 -7.59 -23.23
N ALA A 9 -3.87 -6.47 -22.54
CA ALA A 9 -4.17 -6.41 -21.11
C ALA A 9 -5.08 -5.23 -20.83
N ASN A 10 -5.92 -5.32 -19.80
CA ASN A 10 -6.77 -4.22 -19.39
C ASN A 10 -6.60 -3.92 -17.91
N CYS A 11 -6.78 -2.66 -17.55
CA CYS A 11 -7.05 -2.22 -16.19
C CYS A 11 -8.39 -1.47 -16.17
N TYR A 12 -8.78 -0.93 -15.03
CA TYR A 12 -10.11 -0.35 -14.83
C TYR A 12 -10.52 0.70 -15.86
N THR A 13 -9.58 1.49 -16.39
CA THR A 13 -9.86 2.60 -17.32
C THR A 13 -9.10 2.53 -18.63
N ARG A 14 -8.19 1.56 -18.84
CA ARG A 14 -7.28 1.53 -19.98
C ARG A 14 -7.14 0.13 -20.57
N VAL A 15 -7.02 0.06 -21.88
CA VAL A 15 -6.52 -1.14 -22.57
C VAL A 15 -5.04 -0.92 -22.87
N ARG A 16 -4.23 -1.90 -22.56
CA ARG A 16 -2.79 -1.91 -22.81
C ARG A 16 -2.47 -2.94 -23.89
N LEU A 17 -1.75 -2.51 -24.87
CA LEU A 17 -1.32 -3.33 -26.00
C LEU A 17 0.19 -3.32 -26.08
N THR A 18 0.80 -4.48 -26.22
CA THR A 18 2.19 -4.55 -26.67
C THR A 18 2.19 -4.84 -28.16
N VAL A 19 2.84 -3.99 -28.94
CA VAL A 19 2.96 -4.15 -30.39
C VAL A 19 4.35 -4.67 -30.77
N LYS A 20 4.43 -5.45 -31.85
CA LYS A 20 5.69 -5.99 -32.38
C LYS A 20 6.51 -4.91 -33.04
N ASP A 21 5.86 -4.02 -33.78
CA ASP A 21 6.45 -2.95 -34.57
C ASP A 21 5.69 -1.65 -34.31
N PRO A 22 6.25 -0.71 -33.51
CA PRO A 22 5.61 0.57 -33.19
C PRO A 22 5.41 1.49 -34.41
N GLU A 23 6.25 1.36 -35.46
CA GLU A 23 6.19 2.23 -36.63
C GLU A 23 4.97 1.93 -37.51
N LYS A 24 4.45 0.69 -37.46
CA LYS A 24 3.22 0.30 -38.18
C LYS A 24 1.94 0.74 -37.51
N MET A 25 2.02 1.50 -36.44
CA MET A 25 0.87 1.96 -35.70
C MET A 25 0.34 3.27 -36.27
N LYS A 26 -0.94 3.31 -36.57
CA LYS A 26 -1.66 4.49 -37.10
C LYS A 26 -2.15 5.37 -35.94
N ARG A 27 -1.25 6.13 -35.37
CA ARG A 27 -1.45 6.94 -34.14
C ARG A 27 -2.60 7.91 -34.25
N GLU A 28 -2.66 8.66 -35.34
CA GLU A 28 -3.69 9.68 -35.53
C GLU A 28 -5.09 9.07 -35.75
N GLU A 29 -5.16 7.87 -36.30
CA GLU A 29 -6.43 7.14 -36.45
C GLU A 29 -6.91 6.63 -35.06
N LEU A 30 -6.01 6.13 -34.21
CA LEU A 30 -6.35 5.66 -32.86
C LEU A 30 -6.88 6.78 -31.96
N LYS A 31 -6.34 7.98 -32.08
CA LYS A 31 -6.79 9.16 -31.30
C LYS A 31 -8.17 9.65 -31.74
N LYS A 32 -8.58 9.37 -32.98
CA LYS A 32 -9.86 9.80 -33.55
C LYS A 32 -10.99 8.80 -33.32
N LEU A 33 -10.68 7.61 -32.79
CA LEU A 33 -11.72 6.61 -32.51
C LEU A 33 -12.68 7.10 -31.42
N GLU A 34 -13.95 6.97 -31.68
CA GLU A 34 -14.98 7.28 -30.71
C GLU A 34 -14.82 6.41 -29.46
N GLY A 35 -14.85 7.04 -28.28
CA GLY A 35 -14.62 6.38 -26.99
C GLY A 35 -13.17 6.31 -26.55
N VAL A 36 -12.19 6.72 -27.37
CA VAL A 36 -10.79 6.85 -26.97
C VAL A 36 -10.56 8.24 -26.40
N LEU A 37 -10.33 8.33 -25.07
CA LEU A 37 -10.07 9.58 -24.35
C LEU A 37 -8.63 10.03 -24.49
N GLY A 38 -7.72 9.10 -24.79
CA GLY A 38 -6.30 9.40 -24.98
C GLY A 38 -5.51 8.17 -25.36
N VAL A 39 -4.33 8.39 -25.96
CA VAL A 39 -3.37 7.36 -26.35
C VAL A 39 -2.02 7.71 -25.74
N ILE A 40 -1.48 6.80 -24.93
CA ILE A 40 -0.14 6.93 -24.31
C ILE A 40 0.75 5.87 -24.94
N GLU A 41 1.94 6.27 -25.36
CA GLU A 41 2.90 5.40 -26.03
C GLU A 41 4.22 5.41 -25.27
N GLU A 42 4.77 4.22 -25.06
CA GLU A 42 6.07 4.03 -24.44
C GLU A 42 6.80 2.86 -25.11
N GLY A 43 7.57 3.17 -26.15
CA GLY A 43 8.22 2.16 -26.98
C GLY A 43 7.22 1.25 -27.69
N SER A 44 7.27 -0.06 -27.37
CA SER A 44 6.33 -1.06 -27.91
C SER A 44 5.01 -1.12 -27.14
N ASN A 45 4.88 -0.40 -26.04
CA ASN A 45 3.68 -0.41 -25.21
C ASN A 45 2.76 0.76 -25.57
N VAL A 46 1.49 0.47 -25.81
CA VAL A 46 0.46 1.43 -26.17
C VAL A 46 -0.68 1.31 -25.17
N GLN A 47 -1.11 2.41 -24.58
CA GLN A 47 -2.24 2.45 -23.68
C GLN A 47 -3.35 3.31 -24.26
N LEU A 48 -4.52 2.69 -24.44
CA LEU A 48 -5.73 3.38 -24.85
C LEU A 48 -6.55 3.71 -23.62
N VAL A 49 -6.75 4.99 -23.33
CA VAL A 49 -7.57 5.46 -22.21
C VAL A 49 -9.02 5.48 -22.69
N LEU A 50 -9.88 4.64 -22.10
CA LEU A 50 -11.27 4.45 -22.52
C LEU A 50 -12.30 4.79 -21.42
N GLY A 51 -11.84 4.92 -20.17
CA GLY A 51 -12.72 5.13 -19.03
C GLY A 51 -13.23 3.84 -18.37
N PRO A 52 -13.90 3.98 -17.21
CA PRO A 52 -14.36 2.85 -16.41
C PRO A 52 -15.39 1.99 -17.16
N GLY A 53 -15.23 0.67 -17.09
CA GLY A 53 -16.15 -0.31 -17.70
C GLY A 53 -15.93 -0.54 -19.19
N THR A 54 -15.60 0.48 -19.97
CA THR A 54 -15.36 0.37 -21.42
C THR A 54 -14.07 -0.38 -21.73
N ALA A 55 -13.03 -0.20 -20.90
CA ALA A 55 -11.74 -0.82 -21.11
C ALA A 55 -11.80 -2.36 -21.08
N ALA A 56 -12.54 -2.95 -20.15
CA ALA A 56 -12.71 -4.40 -20.05
C ALA A 56 -13.48 -4.95 -21.26
N ALA A 57 -14.58 -4.30 -21.66
CA ALA A 57 -15.37 -4.71 -22.81
C ALA A 57 -14.56 -4.67 -24.13
N VAL A 58 -13.80 -3.59 -24.34
CA VAL A 58 -12.94 -3.45 -25.53
C VAL A 58 -11.81 -4.49 -25.53
N ALA A 59 -11.16 -4.73 -24.39
CA ALA A 59 -10.12 -5.76 -24.28
C ALA A 59 -10.66 -7.15 -24.59
N GLN A 60 -11.87 -7.48 -24.13
CA GLN A 60 -12.52 -8.75 -24.42
C GLN A 60 -12.82 -8.89 -25.92
N LEU A 61 -13.43 -7.87 -26.54
CA LEU A 61 -13.68 -7.85 -27.99
C LEU A 61 -12.40 -8.00 -28.80
N MET A 62 -11.33 -7.30 -28.42
CA MET A 62 -10.03 -7.44 -29.07
C MET A 62 -9.43 -8.83 -28.89
N SER A 63 -9.58 -9.44 -27.73
CA SER A 63 -9.17 -10.82 -27.45
C SER A 63 -9.89 -11.82 -28.35
N ASP A 64 -11.21 -11.66 -28.49
CA ASP A 64 -12.05 -12.53 -29.32
C ASP A 64 -11.69 -12.41 -30.83
N MET A 65 -11.39 -11.19 -31.28
CA MET A 65 -10.99 -10.94 -32.67
C MET A 65 -9.57 -11.43 -33.00
N THR A 66 -8.63 -11.27 -32.07
CA THR A 66 -7.21 -11.57 -32.32
C THR A 66 -6.79 -12.96 -31.83
N HIS A 67 -7.65 -13.68 -31.12
CA HIS A 67 -7.36 -14.93 -30.42
C HIS A 67 -6.20 -14.84 -29.41
N ILE A 68 -5.86 -13.64 -28.97
CA ILE A 68 -4.88 -13.35 -27.92
C ILE A 68 -5.66 -13.20 -26.63
N LYS A 69 -5.41 -14.06 -25.63
CA LYS A 69 -6.08 -13.93 -24.32
C LYS A 69 -5.80 -12.57 -23.70
N SER A 70 -6.86 -11.86 -23.32
CA SER A 70 -6.72 -10.65 -22.52
C SER A 70 -6.47 -11.04 -21.07
N GLU A 71 -5.48 -10.41 -20.44
CA GLU A 71 -5.19 -10.56 -19.02
C GLU A 71 -5.72 -9.33 -18.29
N GLU A 72 -6.51 -9.55 -17.24
CA GLU A 72 -6.87 -8.48 -16.32
C GLU A 72 -5.66 -8.19 -15.43
N VAL A 73 -5.03 -7.06 -15.64
CA VAL A 73 -3.80 -6.72 -14.95
C VAL A 73 -4.10 -5.67 -13.90
N ASP A 74 -3.88 -6.06 -12.66
CA ASP A 74 -3.96 -5.13 -11.54
C ASP A 74 -2.90 -4.03 -11.74
N GLU A 75 -3.34 -2.77 -11.83
CA GLU A 75 -2.49 -1.60 -12.10
C GLU A 75 -1.31 -1.52 -11.12
N ALA A 76 -1.51 -2.06 -9.92
CA ALA A 76 -0.48 -2.18 -8.90
C ALA A 76 0.65 -3.15 -9.28
N VAL A 77 0.37 -4.19 -10.08
CA VAL A 77 1.36 -5.20 -10.49
C VAL A 77 2.22 -4.66 -11.62
N LEU A 78 1.62 -3.99 -12.60
CA LEU A 78 2.36 -3.41 -13.74
C LEU A 78 3.22 -2.21 -13.36
N LEU A 79 2.71 -1.33 -12.49
CA LEU A 79 3.53 -0.25 -11.91
C LEU A 79 4.71 -0.81 -11.10
N LYS A 80 4.55 -2.01 -10.51
CA LYS A 80 5.66 -2.71 -9.85
C LYS A 80 6.73 -3.19 -10.83
N GLU A 81 6.36 -3.72 -11.98
CA GLU A 81 7.32 -4.28 -12.95
C GLU A 81 8.04 -3.21 -13.78
N GLU A 82 7.32 -2.21 -14.27
CA GLU A 82 7.94 -1.07 -14.99
C GLU A 82 8.87 -0.24 -14.09
N ASN A 83 8.48 -0.02 -12.84
CA ASN A 83 9.32 0.65 -11.86
C ASN A 83 10.51 -0.19 -11.38
N ARG A 84 10.42 -1.52 -11.45
CA ARG A 84 11.54 -2.42 -11.12
C ARG A 84 12.68 -2.32 -12.13
N ALA A 85 12.36 -2.20 -13.41
CA ALA A 85 13.36 -2.14 -14.48
C ALA A 85 14.10 -0.79 -14.54
N LYS A 86 13.41 0.32 -14.21
CA LYS A 86 13.98 1.69 -14.35
C LYS A 86 14.67 2.25 -13.11
N ASN A 87 14.56 1.62 -11.93
CA ASN A 87 14.95 2.28 -10.67
C ASN A 87 15.58 1.35 -9.63
N ASN A 88 16.72 0.79 -9.92
CA ASN A 88 17.49 -0.01 -8.96
C ASN A 88 18.36 0.89 -8.05
N VAL A 89 17.76 1.92 -7.45
CA VAL A 89 18.44 2.79 -6.47
C VAL A 89 18.15 2.24 -5.07
N PRO A 90 19.15 1.90 -4.26
CA PRO A 90 18.97 1.29 -2.94
C PRO A 90 18.07 2.12 -2.00
N CYS A 91 18.14 3.43 -2.05
CA CYS A 91 17.28 4.33 -1.28
C CYS A 91 15.78 4.18 -1.65
N LYS A 92 15.45 4.00 -2.93
CA LYS A 92 14.08 3.82 -3.40
C LYS A 92 13.47 2.49 -2.95
N ASN A 93 14.28 1.43 -2.90
CA ASN A 93 13.83 0.14 -2.39
C ASN A 93 13.51 0.21 -0.89
N MET A 94 14.27 0.98 -0.13
CA MET A 94 14.01 1.22 1.29
C MET A 94 12.71 2.01 1.50
N LEU A 95 12.49 3.10 0.75
CA LEU A 95 11.25 3.88 0.80
C LEU A 95 10.03 3.04 0.45
N LYS A 96 10.16 2.14 -0.55
CA LYS A 96 9.10 1.22 -0.94
C LYS A 96 8.74 0.24 0.18
N LYS A 97 9.73 -0.31 0.88
CA LYS A 97 9.49 -1.16 2.04
C LYS A 97 8.78 -0.41 3.16
N ILE A 98 9.19 0.84 3.43
CA ILE A 98 8.49 1.69 4.39
C ILE A 98 7.04 1.89 3.97
N ALA A 99 6.78 2.23 2.70
CA ALA A 99 5.42 2.37 2.18
C ALA A 99 4.59 1.09 2.37
N ASN A 100 5.15 -0.09 2.08
CA ASN A 100 4.47 -1.37 2.25
C ASN A 100 4.07 -1.67 3.72
N ILE A 101 4.80 -1.13 4.71
CA ILE A 101 4.46 -1.23 6.12
C ILE A 101 3.17 -0.46 6.43
N PHE A 102 2.97 0.72 5.80
CA PHE A 102 1.86 1.62 6.10
C PHE A 102 0.62 1.38 5.23
N ILE A 103 0.76 0.89 3.99
CA ILE A 103 -0.36 0.66 3.07
C ILE A 103 -1.50 -0.17 3.70
N PRO A 104 -1.25 -1.29 4.41
CA PRO A 104 -2.32 -2.06 5.02
C PRO A 104 -3.08 -1.33 6.13
N ILE A 105 -2.50 -0.25 6.68
CA ILE A 105 -3.08 0.53 7.78
C ILE A 105 -4.02 1.62 7.26
N ILE A 106 -3.86 2.05 6.01
CA ILE A 106 -4.62 3.17 5.42
C ILE A 106 -6.15 2.99 5.55
N PRO A 107 -6.76 1.82 5.24
CA PRO A 107 -8.21 1.67 5.37
C PRO A 107 -8.70 1.88 6.81
N ALA A 108 -7.92 1.43 7.80
CA ALA A 108 -8.25 1.61 9.21
C ALA A 108 -8.17 3.09 9.61
N PHE A 109 -7.18 3.84 9.11
CA PHE A 109 -7.10 5.29 9.32
C PHE A 109 -8.28 6.04 8.72
N ILE A 110 -8.71 5.66 7.51
CA ILE A 110 -9.87 6.28 6.85
C ILE A 110 -11.12 6.03 7.68
N ALA A 111 -11.35 4.79 8.10
CA ALA A 111 -12.52 4.44 8.92
C ALA A 111 -12.53 5.20 10.26
N CYS A 112 -11.42 5.18 10.99
CA CYS A 112 -11.33 5.92 12.25
C CYS A 112 -11.43 7.43 12.05
N GLY A 113 -10.84 7.98 10.99
CA GLY A 113 -10.94 9.40 10.66
C GLY A 113 -12.38 9.86 10.45
N LEU A 114 -13.21 9.03 9.81
CA LEU A 114 -14.65 9.32 9.68
C LEU A 114 -15.35 9.31 11.04
N VAL A 115 -15.03 8.34 11.90
CA VAL A 115 -15.59 8.29 13.26
C VAL A 115 -15.13 9.49 14.09
N VAL A 116 -13.85 9.88 14.00
CA VAL A 116 -13.33 11.10 14.65
C VAL A 116 -14.09 12.32 14.18
N ALA A 117 -14.32 12.47 12.88
CA ALA A 117 -15.04 13.63 12.34
C ALA A 117 -16.46 13.73 12.90
N VAL A 118 -17.18 12.62 13.00
CA VAL A 118 -18.53 12.59 13.62
C VAL A 118 -18.45 12.90 15.13
N TYR A 119 -17.50 12.28 15.83
CA TYR A 119 -17.31 12.48 17.27
C TYR A 119 -16.97 13.94 17.61
N GLU A 120 -16.01 14.53 16.91
CA GLU A 120 -15.63 15.94 17.13
C GLU A 120 -16.73 16.92 16.72
N SER A 121 -17.47 16.62 15.65
CA SER A 121 -18.62 17.44 15.26
C SER A 121 -19.72 17.43 16.31
N SER A 122 -19.90 16.34 17.04
CA SER A 122 -20.91 16.24 18.11
C SER A 122 -20.68 17.22 19.26
N TYR A 123 -19.42 17.63 19.46
CA TYR A 123 -19.05 18.63 20.46
C TYR A 123 -19.72 19.99 20.21
N VAL A 124 -19.83 20.35 18.93
CA VAL A 124 -20.42 21.64 18.52
C VAL A 124 -21.94 21.63 18.64
N PHE A 125 -22.58 20.50 18.28
CA PHE A 125 -24.04 20.42 18.20
C PHE A 125 -24.71 19.95 19.49
N PHE A 126 -24.00 19.17 20.31
CA PHE A 126 -24.52 18.57 21.54
C PHE A 126 -23.54 18.74 22.70
N PRO A 127 -23.51 19.93 23.36
CA PRO A 127 -22.65 20.17 24.52
C PRO A 127 -22.93 19.11 25.62
N GLY A 128 -21.87 18.49 26.14
CA GLY A 128 -21.96 17.41 27.12
C GLY A 128 -22.13 16.00 26.56
N PHE A 129 -22.24 15.82 25.25
CA PHE A 129 -22.29 14.49 24.61
C PHE A 129 -21.09 13.62 24.99
N GLN A 130 -19.92 14.21 25.08
CA GLN A 130 -18.66 13.48 25.39
C GLN A 130 -18.63 12.89 26.80
N ASP A 131 -19.39 13.47 27.75
CA ASP A 131 -19.48 12.97 29.12
C ASP A 131 -20.44 11.79 29.24
N THR A 132 -21.27 11.57 28.23
CA THR A 132 -22.19 10.41 28.20
C THR A 132 -21.42 9.10 27.97
N ASP A 133 -21.97 7.97 28.40
CA ASP A 133 -21.36 6.67 28.17
C ASP A 133 -21.26 6.34 26.67
N PHE A 134 -22.23 6.77 25.88
CA PHE A 134 -22.17 6.63 24.42
C PHE A 134 -21.06 7.48 23.81
N GLY A 135 -20.87 8.72 24.27
CA GLY A 135 -19.77 9.58 23.88
C GLY A 135 -18.40 8.97 24.19
N LYS A 136 -18.24 8.33 25.35
CA LYS A 136 -17.01 7.61 25.73
C LYS A 136 -16.74 6.41 24.82
N ILE A 137 -17.77 5.64 24.44
CA ILE A 137 -17.64 4.54 23.48
C ILE A 137 -17.21 5.08 22.11
N MET A 138 -17.85 6.15 21.64
CA MET A 138 -17.50 6.78 20.38
C MET A 138 -16.06 7.31 20.38
N SER A 139 -15.61 7.90 21.49
CA SER A 139 -14.21 8.33 21.66
C SER A 139 -13.24 7.15 21.57
N ALA A 140 -13.54 6.04 22.26
CA ALA A 140 -12.71 4.83 22.21
C ALA A 140 -12.59 4.28 20.78
N LEU A 141 -13.69 4.27 20.03
CA LEU A 141 -13.69 3.86 18.61
C LEU A 141 -12.88 4.83 17.74
N ALA A 142 -13.10 6.14 17.91
CA ALA A 142 -12.47 7.19 17.16
C ALA A 142 -10.94 7.14 17.22
N TYR A 143 -10.40 6.88 18.41
CA TYR A 143 -8.95 6.90 18.65
C TYR A 143 -8.30 5.51 18.70
N SER A 144 -9.06 4.42 18.50
CA SER A 144 -8.57 3.04 18.62
C SER A 144 -7.35 2.74 17.74
N VAL A 145 -7.35 3.19 16.47
CA VAL A 145 -6.22 2.94 15.55
C VAL A 145 -4.93 3.58 16.06
N PHE A 146 -5.00 4.79 16.60
CA PHE A 146 -3.81 5.48 17.12
C PHE A 146 -3.21 4.75 18.32
N THR A 147 -4.05 4.14 19.16
CA THR A 147 -3.61 3.37 20.33
C THR A 147 -2.86 2.10 19.93
N ILE A 148 -3.34 1.38 18.91
CA ILE A 148 -2.73 0.11 18.48
C ILE A 148 -1.71 0.29 17.35
N LEU A 149 -1.58 1.50 16.80
CA LEU A 149 -0.70 1.80 15.66
C LEU A 149 0.74 1.27 15.83
N PRO A 150 1.42 1.48 16.97
CA PRO A 150 2.77 0.97 17.15
C PRO A 150 2.86 -0.55 17.00
N ILE A 151 1.86 -1.27 17.54
CA ILE A 151 1.81 -2.74 17.49
C ILE A 151 1.65 -3.23 16.05
N ILE A 152 0.72 -2.61 15.29
CA ILE A 152 0.49 -2.94 13.86
C ILE A 152 1.74 -2.62 13.04
N VAL A 153 2.38 -1.49 13.29
CA VAL A 153 3.62 -1.12 12.59
C VAL A 153 4.74 -2.10 12.90
N GLY A 154 4.92 -2.52 14.14
CA GLY A 154 5.90 -3.54 14.51
C GLY A 154 5.66 -4.87 13.81
N TYR A 155 4.40 -5.32 13.78
CA TYR A 155 3.97 -6.52 13.05
C TYR A 155 4.31 -6.41 11.56
N ASN A 156 3.87 -5.33 10.89
CA ASN A 156 4.08 -5.14 9.46
C ASN A 156 5.57 -4.97 9.11
N THR A 157 6.35 -4.32 9.97
CA THR A 157 7.79 -4.17 9.78
C THR A 157 8.48 -5.52 9.76
N SER A 158 8.25 -6.36 10.77
CA SER A 158 8.84 -7.69 10.81
C SER A 158 8.42 -8.55 9.61
N LYS A 159 7.14 -8.48 9.21
CA LYS A 159 6.62 -9.16 8.01
C LYS A 159 7.31 -8.68 6.72
N GLU A 160 7.44 -7.36 6.52
CA GLU A 160 8.04 -6.79 5.30
C GLU A 160 9.53 -7.12 5.16
N PHE A 161 10.24 -7.20 6.30
CA PHE A 161 11.65 -7.56 6.31
C PHE A 161 11.90 -9.07 6.42
N GLY A 162 10.85 -9.90 6.44
CA GLY A 162 10.93 -11.37 6.39
C GLY A 162 11.38 -12.01 7.69
N GLY A 163 10.96 -11.47 8.83
CA GLY A 163 11.04 -12.06 10.16
C GLY A 163 9.67 -12.43 10.71
N SER A 164 9.60 -12.85 11.97
CA SER A 164 8.37 -13.19 12.66
C SER A 164 7.53 -11.93 12.96
N PRO A 165 6.32 -11.79 12.39
CA PRO A 165 5.47 -10.63 12.63
C PRO A 165 5.06 -10.49 14.11
N ILE A 166 4.90 -11.61 14.81
CA ILE A 166 4.48 -11.64 16.21
C ILE A 166 5.58 -11.06 17.11
N ILE A 167 6.85 -11.36 16.82
CA ILE A 167 7.98 -10.78 17.56
C ILE A 167 7.98 -9.27 17.44
N GLY A 168 7.75 -8.74 16.21
CA GLY A 168 7.63 -7.31 16.00
C GLY A 168 6.48 -6.65 16.77
N ALA A 169 5.32 -7.30 16.82
CA ALA A 169 4.18 -6.81 17.60
C ALA A 169 4.46 -6.80 19.11
N VAL A 170 5.08 -7.86 19.63
CA VAL A 170 5.43 -7.97 21.05
C VAL A 170 6.44 -6.88 21.45
N LEU A 171 7.49 -6.67 20.66
CA LEU A 171 8.49 -5.62 20.94
C LEU A 171 7.87 -4.22 20.90
N ALA A 172 6.98 -3.96 19.94
CA ALA A 172 6.24 -2.70 19.89
C ALA A 172 5.33 -2.51 21.11
N SER A 173 4.69 -3.56 21.58
CA SER A 173 3.88 -3.53 22.81
C SER A 173 4.74 -3.22 24.04
N ILE A 174 5.90 -3.85 24.16
CA ILE A 174 6.84 -3.57 25.25
C ILE A 174 7.27 -2.11 25.27
N LEU A 175 7.67 -1.54 24.12
CA LEU A 175 8.10 -0.14 24.00
C LEU A 175 7.01 0.87 24.43
N ASN A 176 5.75 0.50 24.31
CA ASN A 176 4.62 1.33 24.71
C ASN A 176 4.06 0.98 26.09
N SER A 177 4.62 -0.02 26.76
CA SER A 177 4.16 -0.46 28.07
C SER A 177 4.46 0.58 29.16
N SER A 178 3.44 0.94 29.93
CA SER A 178 3.56 1.80 31.10
C SER A 178 4.55 1.25 32.17
N SER A 179 4.79 -0.06 32.15
CA SER A 179 5.75 -0.73 33.04
C SER A 179 7.19 -0.25 32.84
N LEU A 180 7.52 0.34 31.68
CA LEU A 180 8.83 0.93 31.41
C LEU A 180 8.94 2.40 31.87
N ALA A 181 7.86 3.00 32.38
CA ALA A 181 7.88 4.39 32.81
C ALA A 181 8.79 4.53 34.03
N GLY A 182 9.76 5.47 33.96
CA GLY A 182 10.70 5.74 35.03
C GLY A 182 11.89 4.76 35.16
N VAL A 183 11.96 3.71 34.32
CA VAL A 183 13.14 2.84 34.24
C VAL A 183 14.29 3.65 33.68
N GLN A 184 15.45 3.56 34.35
CA GLN A 184 16.70 4.20 33.90
C GLN A 184 17.59 3.17 33.21
N LEU A 185 17.94 3.43 31.97
CA LEU A 185 18.89 2.64 31.20
C LEU A 185 20.06 3.54 30.81
N PHE A 186 21.31 3.18 31.19
CA PHE A 186 22.50 3.98 30.92
C PHE A 186 22.36 5.46 31.32
N HIS A 187 21.77 5.76 32.49
CA HIS A 187 21.49 7.10 33.01
C HIS A 187 20.45 7.90 32.21
N VAL A 188 19.71 7.25 31.27
CA VAL A 188 18.63 7.85 30.53
C VAL A 188 17.29 7.29 31.02
N SER A 189 16.38 8.18 31.40
CA SER A 189 15.03 7.81 31.82
C SER A 189 14.19 7.37 30.61
N ILE A 190 13.66 6.16 30.66
CA ILE A 190 12.78 5.65 29.60
C ILE A 190 11.39 6.27 29.75
N THR A 191 10.91 6.86 28.69
CA THR A 191 9.52 7.36 28.58
C THR A 191 8.80 6.51 27.54
N PRO A 192 7.84 5.65 27.94
CA PRO A 192 7.11 4.81 27.00
C PRO A 192 6.44 5.62 25.88
N GLY A 193 6.49 5.11 24.67
CA GLY A 193 5.88 5.73 23.50
C GLY A 193 6.55 7.00 22.96
N ARG A 194 7.56 7.58 23.66
CA ARG A 194 8.22 8.83 23.25
C ARG A 194 8.84 8.80 21.86
N GLY A 195 9.35 7.66 21.44
CA GLY A 195 9.92 7.48 20.09
C GLY A 195 8.86 7.20 19.01
N GLY A 196 7.61 7.00 19.40
CA GLY A 196 6.49 6.74 18.50
C GLY A 196 6.79 5.59 17.53
N VAL A 197 6.24 5.72 16.33
CA VAL A 197 6.35 4.73 15.25
C VAL A 197 7.79 4.51 14.78
N ILE A 198 8.64 5.54 14.82
CA ILE A 198 10.04 5.43 14.33
C ILE A 198 10.84 4.47 15.20
N SER A 199 10.71 4.56 16.52
CA SER A 199 11.39 3.64 17.44
C SER A 199 10.96 2.20 17.20
N VAL A 200 9.67 1.98 16.93
CA VAL A 200 9.13 0.65 16.63
C VAL A 200 9.69 0.09 15.32
N LEU A 201 9.77 0.91 14.27
CA LEU A 201 10.37 0.52 12.99
C LEU A 201 11.82 0.05 13.18
N ILE A 202 12.62 0.82 13.95
CA ILE A 202 14.04 0.51 14.17
C ILE A 202 14.18 -0.78 14.97
N ILE A 203 13.46 -0.93 16.10
CA ILE A 203 13.62 -2.10 16.96
C ILE A 203 13.10 -3.38 16.30
N ALA A 204 11.98 -3.30 15.57
CA ALA A 204 11.44 -4.43 14.81
C ALA A 204 12.39 -4.85 13.69
N TYR A 205 13.02 -3.91 13.00
CA TYR A 205 14.03 -4.21 11.99
C TYR A 205 15.28 -4.88 12.59
N VAL A 206 15.80 -4.35 13.69
CA VAL A 206 16.94 -4.96 14.41
C VAL A 206 16.59 -6.37 14.89
N ALA A 207 15.38 -6.58 15.41
CA ALA A 207 14.92 -7.90 15.81
C ALA A 207 14.91 -8.91 14.67
N VAL A 208 14.44 -8.49 13.48
CA VAL A 208 14.48 -9.34 12.27
C VAL A 208 15.91 -9.70 11.87
N LEU A 209 16.85 -8.76 11.99
CA LEU A 209 18.26 -9.05 11.71
C LEU A 209 18.83 -10.10 12.69
N LEU A 210 18.52 -9.97 13.98
CA LEU A 210 18.93 -10.93 15.00
C LEU A 210 18.29 -12.30 14.78
N GLU A 211 16.98 -12.34 14.49
CA GLU A 211 16.25 -13.57 14.18
C GLU A 211 16.90 -14.32 13.02
N LYS A 212 17.19 -13.63 11.92
CA LYS A 212 17.86 -14.23 10.76
C LYS A 212 19.29 -14.72 11.04
N GLN A 213 19.99 -14.10 11.96
CA GLN A 213 21.32 -14.59 12.38
C GLN A 213 21.19 -15.83 13.26
N LEU A 214 20.23 -15.86 14.18
CA LEU A 214 19.97 -17.00 15.05
C LEU A 214 19.52 -18.23 14.26
N GLN A 215 18.64 -18.06 13.27
CA GLN A 215 18.19 -19.14 12.39
C GLN A 215 19.32 -19.80 11.58
N LYS A 216 20.42 -19.10 11.33
CA LYS A 216 21.60 -19.68 10.71
C LYS A 216 22.41 -20.60 11.65
N VAL A 217 22.31 -20.34 12.95
CA VAL A 217 23.07 -21.09 13.98
C VAL A 217 22.23 -22.25 14.53
N ILE A 218 20.92 -22.06 14.62
CA ILE A 218 19.96 -23.04 15.11
C ILE A 218 19.01 -23.35 13.93
N PRO A 219 19.33 -24.36 13.10
CA PRO A 219 18.40 -24.82 12.08
C PRO A 219 17.19 -25.48 12.73
N ASP A 220 16.00 -25.30 12.11
CA ASP A 220 14.74 -25.92 12.53
C ASP A 220 14.81 -27.46 12.60
#